data_5b14e36c72e4a6c874fb4397a2decbfd
#
_entry.id   5b14e36c72e4a6c874fb4397a2decbfd
#
_cell.length_a   1.000
_cell.length_b   1.000
_cell.length_c   1.000
_cell.angle_alpha   90.00
_cell.angle_beta   90.00
_cell.angle_gamma   90.00
#
_symmetry.space_group_name_H-M   'P 1'
#
loop_
_entity.id
_entity.type
_entity.pdbx_description
1 polymer ?
#
loop_
_entity_poly.entity_id
_entity_poly.type
_entity_poly.pdbx_seq_one_letter_code
_entity_poly.pdbx_strand_id
1 'polypeptide(L)'
;MLRYQIFPLSVSHIKNMFFKKHPKKFFSPEEQERIVEEIRKAEDRTSGEIRVHLDCCAREIPVEKAKRVFHKLGMTETKARNGVLIYLATEDRKFAILGDEGIHRVVPENYWEDVKEKMQKQFREDRVCEGICLGIREIGEKLKTYFPVEKDDRNELPDTISEEK
;
A
#
# COMPACT_ATOMS: atom_id res chain seq x y z
N MET A 1 -11.18 6.15 -13.36
CA MET A 1 -11.91 6.06 -12.07
C MET A 1 -11.13 5.14 -11.13
N LEU A 2 -10.69 5.68 -10.00
CA LEU A 2 -10.00 4.89 -8.98
C LEU A 2 -10.97 3.85 -8.41
N ARG A 3 -10.69 2.56 -8.57
CA ARG A 3 -11.39 1.53 -7.82
C ARG A 3 -10.62 1.21 -6.53
N TYR A 4 -11.35 1.06 -5.46
CA TYR A 4 -10.84 0.89 -4.12
C TYR A 4 -11.69 -0.12 -3.35
N GLN A 5 -11.05 -0.81 -2.45
CA GLN A 5 -11.76 -1.62 -1.46
C GLN A 5 -11.36 -1.16 -0.06
N ILE A 6 -12.36 -0.90 0.77
CA ILE A 6 -12.18 -0.57 2.19
C ILE A 6 -12.31 -1.85 2.98
N PHE A 7 -11.36 -2.04 3.87
CA PHE A 7 -11.41 -3.19 4.75
C PHE A 7 -11.20 -2.76 6.18
N PRO A 8 -12.20 -3.02 7.06
CA PRO A 8 -11.92 -2.96 8.48
C PRO A 8 -10.89 -4.04 8.79
N LEU A 9 -9.83 -3.67 9.46
CA LEU A 9 -9.02 -4.61 10.20
C LEU A 9 -9.94 -5.14 11.31
N SER A 10 -10.76 -6.14 11.00
CA SER A 10 -11.57 -6.82 12.00
C SER A 10 -10.65 -7.56 12.96
N VAL A 11 -10.30 -6.89 14.01
CA VAL A 11 -9.36 -7.37 15.00
C VAL A 11 -10.04 -7.44 16.34
N SER A 12 -10.84 -8.47 16.55
CA SER A 12 -11.35 -8.76 17.88
C SER A 12 -10.28 -9.26 18.86
N HIS A 13 -9.04 -9.49 18.43
CA HIS A 13 -7.98 -10.11 19.23
C HIS A 13 -6.56 -9.53 19.07
N ILE A 14 -6.34 -8.43 18.35
CA ILE A 14 -5.03 -7.78 18.40
C ILE A 14 -4.91 -7.06 19.74
N LYS A 15 -3.99 -7.53 20.56
CA LYS A 15 -3.65 -6.92 21.85
C LYS A 15 -3.41 -5.41 21.62
N ASN A 16 -4.02 -4.60 22.47
CA ASN A 16 -4.10 -3.12 22.45
C ASN A 16 -2.77 -2.34 22.29
N MET A 17 -1.65 -2.99 22.09
CA MET A 17 -0.33 -2.42 22.27
C MET A 17 0.29 -1.79 21.02
N PHE A 18 -0.09 -2.24 19.81
CA PHE A 18 0.57 -1.79 18.59
C PHE A 18 -0.07 -0.55 17.93
N PHE A 19 -1.38 -0.41 18.00
CA PHE A 19 -2.09 0.65 17.29
C PHE A 19 -2.19 2.01 17.99
N LYS A 20 -1.58 2.17 19.16
CA LYS A 20 -1.47 3.47 19.85
C LYS A 20 -0.21 4.25 19.50
N LYS A 21 0.63 3.73 18.61
CA LYS A 21 1.85 4.44 18.23
C LYS A 21 1.56 5.48 17.15
N HIS A 22 2.11 6.67 17.36
CA HIS A 22 2.14 7.71 16.32
C HIS A 22 2.74 7.15 15.03
N PRO A 23 2.24 7.48 13.81
CA PRO A 23 2.72 6.94 12.53
C PRO A 23 4.24 6.88 12.41
N LYS A 24 4.93 7.96 12.78
CA LYS A 24 6.42 8.02 12.77
C LYS A 24 7.14 6.99 13.64
N LYS A 25 6.43 6.34 14.58
CA LYS A 25 6.96 5.32 15.49
C LYS A 25 6.22 3.99 15.35
N PHE A 26 5.41 3.86 14.33
CA PHE A 26 4.60 2.66 14.13
C PHE A 26 5.48 1.46 13.76
N PHE A 27 6.37 1.66 12.80
CA PHE A 27 7.39 0.69 12.44
C PHE A 27 8.74 1.04 13.09
N SER A 28 9.51 0.03 13.47
CA SER A 28 10.91 0.22 13.85
C SER A 28 11.73 0.68 12.63
N PRO A 29 12.94 1.26 12.83
CA PRO A 29 13.83 1.59 11.72
C PRO A 29 14.11 0.41 10.80
N GLU A 30 14.31 -0.78 11.36
CA GLU A 30 14.57 -2.01 10.62
C GLU A 30 13.34 -2.47 9.81
N GLU A 31 12.14 -2.32 10.38
CA GLU A 31 10.89 -2.60 9.66
C GLU A 31 10.66 -1.60 8.51
N GLN A 32 10.96 -0.32 8.73
CA GLN A 32 10.86 0.71 7.69
C GLN A 32 11.84 0.41 6.54
N GLU A 33 13.10 0.10 6.86
CA GLU A 33 14.11 -0.27 5.86
C GLU A 33 13.67 -1.50 5.07
N ARG A 34 13.12 -2.51 5.74
CA ARG A 34 12.59 -3.72 5.11
C ARG A 34 11.45 -3.43 4.15
N ILE A 35 10.50 -2.56 4.53
CA ILE A 35 9.40 -2.15 3.65
C ILE A 35 9.92 -1.41 2.41
N VAL A 36 10.83 -0.46 2.60
CA VAL A 36 11.44 0.31 1.50
C VAL A 36 12.21 -0.61 0.55
N GLU A 37 12.95 -1.57 1.07
CA GLU A 37 13.68 -2.55 0.27
C GLU A 37 12.74 -3.46 -0.55
N GLU A 38 11.59 -3.86 -0.01
CA GLU A 38 10.58 -4.62 -0.76
C GLU A 38 9.95 -3.77 -1.88
N ILE A 39 9.72 -2.46 -1.64
CA ILE A 39 9.25 -1.54 -2.69
C ILE A 39 10.29 -1.49 -3.83
N ARG A 40 11.55 -1.23 -3.52
CA ARG A 40 12.63 -1.17 -4.52
C ARG A 40 12.72 -2.45 -5.33
N LYS A 41 12.74 -3.62 -4.68
CA LYS A 41 12.79 -4.91 -5.37
C LYS A 41 11.60 -5.15 -6.30
N ALA A 42 10.43 -4.65 -5.93
CA ALA A 42 9.25 -4.74 -6.77
C ALA A 42 9.37 -3.81 -7.98
N GLU A 43 9.75 -2.54 -7.76
CA GLU A 43 9.84 -1.50 -8.79
C GLU A 43 11.01 -1.72 -9.75
N ASP A 44 12.12 -2.31 -9.33
CA ASP A 44 13.23 -2.72 -10.22
C ASP A 44 12.80 -3.63 -11.39
N ARG A 45 11.60 -4.22 -11.31
CA ARG A 45 11.09 -5.19 -12.27
C ARG A 45 9.85 -4.74 -13.04
N THR A 46 9.39 -3.52 -12.79
CA THR A 46 8.18 -2.96 -13.39
C THR A 46 8.30 -1.45 -13.57
N SER A 47 7.55 -0.88 -14.52
CA SER A 47 7.31 0.57 -14.61
C SER A 47 6.21 1.07 -13.65
N GLY A 48 5.59 0.17 -12.88
CA GLY A 48 4.56 0.53 -11.91
C GLY A 48 5.17 1.09 -10.63
N GLU A 49 4.43 1.94 -9.96
CA GLU A 49 4.83 2.64 -8.74
C GLU A 49 4.05 2.14 -7.53
N ILE A 50 4.73 1.82 -6.44
CA ILE A 50 4.13 1.35 -5.19
C ILE A 50 4.46 2.32 -4.05
N ARG A 51 3.44 2.81 -3.37
CA ARG A 51 3.62 3.67 -2.20
C ARG A 51 2.95 3.08 -0.97
N VAL A 52 3.58 3.26 0.17
CA VAL A 52 2.99 2.99 1.49
C VAL A 52 2.82 4.30 2.22
N HIS A 53 1.62 4.55 2.75
CA HIS A 53 1.30 5.75 3.53
C HIS A 53 0.73 5.38 4.89
N LEU A 54 1.30 5.97 5.93
CA LEU A 54 0.86 5.84 7.30
C LEU A 54 0.18 7.12 7.76
N ASP A 55 -1.00 6.97 8.33
CA ASP A 55 -1.75 8.03 8.99
C ASP A 55 -2.09 7.60 10.43
N CYS A 56 -2.26 8.53 11.35
CA CYS A 56 -2.72 8.17 12.69
C CYS A 56 -4.17 7.69 12.64
N CYS A 57 -5.02 8.50 12.01
CA CYS A 57 -6.45 8.23 11.85
C CYS A 57 -6.97 8.89 10.57
N ALA A 58 -7.92 8.27 9.94
CA ALA A 58 -8.51 8.81 8.72
C ALA A 58 -9.40 10.04 8.99
N ARG A 59 -9.98 10.16 10.19
CA ARG A 59 -10.98 11.18 10.61
C ARG A 59 -12.23 11.25 9.70
N GLU A 60 -12.31 10.37 8.74
CA GLU A 60 -13.34 10.25 7.72
C GLU A 60 -13.38 8.81 7.19
N ILE A 61 -14.13 8.55 6.13
CA ILE A 61 -14.11 7.23 5.46
C ILE A 61 -12.68 6.99 4.94
N PRO A 62 -11.99 5.92 5.37
CA PRO A 62 -10.57 5.70 5.05
C PRO A 62 -10.23 5.75 3.56
N VAL A 63 -11.15 5.31 2.70
CA VAL A 63 -10.97 5.38 1.25
C VAL A 63 -10.94 6.81 0.74
N GLU A 64 -11.79 7.68 1.24
CA GLU A 64 -11.81 9.08 0.80
C GLU A 64 -10.51 9.78 1.23
N LYS A 65 -10.02 9.48 2.42
CA LYS A 65 -8.69 9.94 2.85
C LYS A 65 -7.58 9.38 1.97
N ALA A 66 -7.60 8.07 1.71
CA ALA A 66 -6.61 7.41 0.87
C ALA A 66 -6.60 7.96 -0.58
N LYS A 67 -7.75 8.29 -1.16
CA LYS A 67 -7.84 8.96 -2.48
C LYS A 67 -7.14 10.32 -2.46
N ARG A 68 -7.37 11.14 -1.44
CA ARG A 68 -6.69 12.43 -1.33
C ARG A 68 -5.18 12.28 -1.16
N VAL A 69 -4.74 11.31 -0.37
CA VAL A 69 -3.33 10.97 -0.23
C VAL A 69 -2.74 10.53 -1.58
N PHE A 70 -3.45 9.69 -2.33
CA PHE A 70 -3.04 9.24 -3.66
C PHE A 70 -2.78 10.42 -4.62
N HIS A 71 -3.69 11.38 -4.67
CA HIS A 71 -3.52 12.60 -5.45
C HIS A 71 -2.38 13.49 -4.92
N LYS A 72 -2.32 13.70 -3.60
CA LYS A 72 -1.27 14.51 -2.96
C LYS A 72 0.14 13.96 -3.21
N LEU A 73 0.30 12.66 -3.31
CA LEU A 73 1.56 11.98 -3.63
C LEU A 73 1.89 11.97 -5.13
N GLY A 74 1.07 12.58 -5.99
CA GLY A 74 1.29 12.61 -7.44
C GLY A 74 1.07 11.26 -8.13
N MET A 75 0.41 10.30 -7.49
CA MET A 75 0.27 8.94 -8.00
C MET A 75 -0.64 8.83 -9.23
N THR A 76 -1.42 9.87 -9.53
CA THR A 76 -2.21 9.97 -10.76
C THR A 76 -1.41 10.47 -11.96
N GLU A 77 -0.15 10.88 -11.76
CA GLU A 77 0.68 11.49 -12.80
C GLU A 77 1.61 10.49 -13.50
N THR A 78 1.60 9.22 -13.06
CA THR A 78 2.39 8.18 -13.72
C THR A 78 1.92 7.95 -15.16
N LYS A 79 2.87 7.78 -16.08
CA LYS A 79 2.61 7.65 -17.53
C LYS A 79 1.61 6.53 -17.86
N ALA A 80 1.74 5.38 -17.21
CA ALA A 80 0.90 4.21 -17.46
C ALA A 80 -0.32 4.12 -16.53
N ARG A 81 -0.53 5.08 -15.63
CA ARG A 81 -1.61 5.06 -14.63
C ARG A 81 -1.61 3.75 -13.81
N ASN A 82 -0.41 3.32 -13.43
CA ASN A 82 -0.13 2.04 -12.79
C ASN A 82 0.41 2.17 -11.35
N GLY A 83 0.11 3.28 -10.70
CA GLY A 83 0.41 3.50 -9.30
C GLY A 83 -0.48 2.67 -8.38
N VAL A 84 0.08 2.14 -7.28
CA VAL A 84 -0.65 1.44 -6.22
C VAL A 84 -0.28 2.01 -4.85
N LEU A 85 -1.27 2.41 -4.08
CA LEU A 85 -1.12 2.90 -2.73
C LEU A 85 -1.61 1.87 -1.72
N ILE A 86 -0.78 1.53 -0.74
CA ILE A 86 -1.18 0.86 0.49
C ILE A 86 -1.29 1.94 1.57
N TYR A 87 -2.51 2.23 1.99
CA TYR A 87 -2.83 3.22 3.02
C TYR A 87 -3.18 2.52 4.34
N LEU A 88 -2.59 2.97 5.44
CA LEU A 88 -2.82 2.44 6.77
C LEU A 88 -3.14 3.56 7.76
N ALA A 89 -4.33 3.53 8.35
CA ALA A 89 -4.74 4.37 9.48
C ALA A 89 -4.52 3.59 10.78
N THR A 90 -3.43 3.89 11.48
CA THR A 90 -2.91 3.06 12.57
C THR A 90 -3.81 3.02 13.79
N GLU A 91 -4.36 4.15 14.23
CA GLU A 91 -5.27 4.22 15.38
C GLU A 91 -6.67 3.68 15.06
N ASP A 92 -7.15 3.92 13.83
CA ASP A 92 -8.44 3.41 13.36
C ASP A 92 -8.41 1.91 13.08
N ARG A 93 -7.24 1.30 13.01
CA ARG A 93 -7.04 -0.10 12.62
C ARG A 93 -7.70 -0.41 11.28
N LYS A 94 -7.48 0.46 10.31
CA LYS A 94 -8.05 0.33 8.97
C LYS A 94 -6.96 0.49 7.93
N PHE A 95 -7.12 -0.18 6.82
CA PHE A 95 -6.26 0.01 5.67
C PHE A 95 -7.08 0.02 4.38
N ALA A 96 -6.48 0.54 3.34
CA ALA A 96 -7.03 0.50 1.99
C ALA A 96 -5.92 0.22 0.99
N ILE A 97 -6.25 -0.45 -0.11
CA ILE A 97 -5.38 -0.60 -1.27
C ILE A 97 -6.06 0.13 -2.42
N LEU A 98 -5.36 1.07 -3.04
CA LEU A 98 -5.85 1.81 -4.19
C LEU A 98 -4.94 1.55 -5.38
N GLY A 99 -5.49 0.99 -6.44
CA GLY A 99 -4.83 0.91 -7.74
C GLY A 99 -5.35 2.00 -8.68
N ASP A 100 -4.47 2.62 -9.44
CA ASP A 100 -4.86 3.56 -10.48
C ASP A 100 -5.53 2.83 -11.66
N GLU A 101 -6.08 3.59 -12.56
CA GLU A 101 -6.91 3.11 -13.68
C GLU A 101 -6.20 2.07 -14.55
N GLY A 102 -4.91 2.28 -14.85
CA GLY A 102 -4.14 1.38 -15.71
C GLY A 102 -3.99 -0.01 -15.14
N ILE A 103 -3.55 -0.13 -13.88
CA ILE A 103 -3.44 -1.44 -13.23
C ILE A 103 -4.80 -2.07 -12.99
N HIS A 104 -5.81 -1.26 -12.63
CA HIS A 104 -7.15 -1.79 -12.36
C HIS A 104 -7.79 -2.47 -13.57
N ARG A 105 -7.55 -1.97 -14.78
CA ARG A 105 -8.12 -2.54 -16.02
C ARG A 105 -7.59 -3.92 -16.39
N VAL A 106 -6.39 -4.26 -15.92
CA VAL A 106 -5.68 -5.48 -16.35
C VAL A 106 -5.70 -6.60 -15.31
N VAL A 107 -5.92 -6.28 -14.04
CA VAL A 107 -6.00 -7.31 -13.00
C VAL A 107 -7.37 -8.01 -12.97
N PRO A 108 -7.44 -9.29 -12.55
CA PRO A 108 -8.71 -9.98 -12.34
C PRO A 108 -9.64 -9.25 -11.35
N GLU A 109 -10.94 -9.45 -11.48
CA GLU A 109 -11.94 -8.76 -10.66
C GLU A 109 -11.75 -8.94 -9.15
N ASN A 110 -11.37 -10.14 -8.72
CA ASN A 110 -11.15 -10.48 -7.31
C ASN A 110 -9.71 -10.25 -6.81
N TYR A 111 -8.83 -9.74 -7.67
CA TYR A 111 -7.40 -9.61 -7.34
C TYR A 111 -7.14 -8.82 -6.07
N TRP A 112 -7.77 -7.65 -5.94
CA TRP A 112 -7.57 -6.79 -4.77
C TRP A 112 -8.09 -7.43 -3.48
N GLU A 113 -9.18 -8.21 -3.58
CA GLU A 113 -9.71 -8.98 -2.45
C GLU A 113 -8.72 -10.05 -1.99
N ASP A 114 -8.11 -10.78 -2.93
CA ASP A 114 -7.10 -11.81 -2.63
C ASP A 114 -5.87 -11.21 -1.93
N VAL A 115 -5.36 -10.08 -2.44
CA VAL A 115 -4.22 -9.36 -1.80
C VAL A 115 -4.60 -8.91 -0.39
N LYS A 116 -5.77 -8.32 -0.23
CA LYS A 116 -6.29 -7.88 1.06
C LYS A 116 -6.35 -9.04 2.07
N GLU A 117 -6.93 -10.17 1.69
CA GLU A 117 -7.07 -11.33 2.59
C GLU A 117 -5.73 -11.86 3.06
N LYS A 118 -4.74 -11.93 2.17
CA LYS A 118 -3.37 -12.31 2.50
C LYS A 118 -2.73 -11.34 3.51
N MET A 119 -2.88 -10.04 3.29
CA MET A 119 -2.38 -9.02 4.22
C MET A 119 -3.10 -9.09 5.56
N GLN A 120 -4.43 -9.19 5.58
CA GLN A 120 -5.22 -9.29 6.80
C GLN A 120 -4.85 -10.50 7.66
N LYS A 121 -4.51 -11.63 7.04
CA LYS A 121 -4.06 -12.80 7.77
C LYS A 121 -2.82 -12.49 8.61
N GLN A 122 -1.84 -11.79 8.04
CA GLN A 122 -0.65 -11.35 8.76
C GLN A 122 -0.99 -10.33 9.86
N PHE A 123 -1.85 -9.38 9.56
CA PHE A 123 -2.28 -8.36 10.53
C PHE A 123 -2.98 -8.95 11.75
N ARG A 124 -3.81 -9.99 11.58
CA ARG A 124 -4.47 -10.71 12.69
C ARG A 124 -3.48 -11.43 13.60
N GLU A 125 -2.32 -11.79 13.09
CA GLU A 125 -1.22 -12.41 13.84
C GLU A 125 -0.22 -11.38 14.39
N ASP A 126 -0.59 -10.09 14.37
CA ASP A 126 0.21 -8.96 14.83
C ASP A 126 1.52 -8.76 14.05
N ARG A 127 1.57 -9.25 12.81
CA ARG A 127 2.70 -9.17 11.89
C ARG A 127 2.45 -8.11 10.80
N VAL A 128 2.28 -6.85 11.22
CA VAL A 128 1.86 -5.78 10.30
C VAL A 128 2.92 -5.51 9.23
N CYS A 129 4.19 -5.41 9.61
CA CYS A 129 5.29 -5.23 8.66
C CYS A 129 5.32 -6.36 7.61
N GLU A 130 5.18 -7.63 8.04
CA GLU A 130 5.13 -8.77 7.12
C GLU A 130 3.93 -8.70 6.18
N GLY A 131 2.77 -8.29 6.69
CA GLY A 131 1.56 -8.11 5.86
C GLY A 131 1.74 -7.04 4.79
N ILE A 132 2.39 -5.92 5.12
CA ILE A 132 2.73 -4.86 4.15
C ILE A 132 3.74 -5.38 3.11
N CYS A 133 4.81 -6.03 3.55
CA CYS A 133 5.81 -6.62 2.64
C CYS A 133 5.19 -7.66 1.70
N LEU A 134 4.29 -8.50 2.21
CA LEU A 134 3.55 -9.47 1.40
C LEU A 134 2.67 -8.78 0.35
N GLY A 135 1.93 -7.73 0.74
CA GLY A 135 1.13 -6.93 -0.19
C GLY A 135 1.99 -6.33 -1.30
N ILE A 136 3.14 -5.75 -0.96
CA ILE A 136 4.09 -5.18 -1.93
C ILE A 136 4.57 -6.25 -2.92
N ARG A 137 4.95 -7.45 -2.44
CA ARG A 137 5.38 -8.56 -3.31
C ARG A 137 4.29 -9.01 -4.27
N GLU A 138 3.08 -9.22 -3.78
CA GLU A 138 1.92 -9.64 -4.61
C GLU A 138 1.59 -8.58 -5.68
N ILE A 139 1.57 -7.31 -5.30
CA ILE A 139 1.34 -6.18 -6.21
C ILE A 139 2.47 -6.09 -7.23
N GLY A 140 3.72 -6.19 -6.79
CA GLY A 140 4.90 -6.14 -7.65
C GLY A 140 4.93 -7.23 -8.72
N GLU A 141 4.53 -8.46 -8.39
CA GLU A 141 4.42 -9.55 -9.38
C GLU A 141 3.35 -9.26 -10.45
N LYS A 142 2.24 -8.65 -10.08
CA LYS A 142 1.21 -8.25 -11.05
C LYS A 142 1.65 -7.08 -11.91
N LEU A 143 2.25 -6.06 -11.29
CA LEU A 143 2.81 -4.94 -12.03
C LEU A 143 3.88 -5.40 -13.02
N LYS A 144 4.81 -6.27 -12.62
CA LYS A 144 5.81 -6.88 -13.51
C LYS A 144 5.16 -7.61 -14.71
N THR A 145 4.05 -8.30 -14.49
CA THR A 145 3.37 -9.05 -15.54
C THR A 145 2.77 -8.13 -16.59
N TYR A 146 2.13 -7.04 -16.19
CA TYR A 146 1.38 -6.15 -17.08
C TYR A 146 2.11 -4.87 -17.46
N PHE A 147 3.09 -4.46 -16.66
CA PHE A 147 3.87 -3.25 -16.83
C PHE A 147 5.36 -3.55 -16.61
N PRO A 148 5.99 -4.39 -17.44
CA PRO A 148 7.42 -4.69 -17.31
C PRO A 148 8.25 -3.42 -17.50
N VAL A 149 9.46 -3.40 -16.92
CA VAL A 149 10.44 -2.31 -17.11
C VAL A 149 10.76 -2.13 -18.59
N GLU A 150 10.71 -0.90 -19.07
CA GLU A 150 11.15 -0.49 -20.40
C GLU A 150 12.59 0.09 -20.33
N LYS A 151 13.32 0.08 -21.47
CA LYS A 151 14.73 0.52 -21.51
C LYS A 151 14.98 1.95 -21.03
N ASP A 152 13.99 2.82 -21.12
CA ASP A 152 14.05 4.24 -20.74
C ASP A 152 13.23 4.54 -19.49
N ASP A 153 12.85 3.51 -18.75
CA ASP A 153 12.05 3.66 -17.57
C ASP A 153 12.80 4.38 -16.44
N ARG A 154 12.12 5.30 -15.78
CA ARG A 154 12.62 6.04 -14.62
C ARG A 154 11.65 5.87 -13.49
N ASN A 155 12.17 5.66 -12.29
CA ASN A 155 11.35 5.73 -11.08
C ASN A 155 10.71 7.13 -11.01
N GLU A 156 9.39 7.17 -11.11
CA GLU A 156 8.60 8.41 -11.18
C GLU A 156 8.29 8.97 -9.79
N LEU A 157 8.27 8.11 -8.75
CA LEU A 157 7.95 8.46 -7.38
C LEU A 157 8.99 7.94 -6.37
N PRO A 158 9.16 8.59 -5.20
CA PRO A 158 10.13 8.13 -4.19
C PRO A 158 9.69 6.82 -3.52
N ASP A 159 10.61 5.89 -3.26
CA ASP A 159 10.39 4.58 -2.61
C ASP A 159 10.24 4.66 -1.08
N THR A 160 9.95 5.83 -0.55
CA THR A 160 9.88 6.06 0.89
C THR A 160 8.47 5.84 1.44
N ILE A 161 8.37 5.42 2.71
CA ILE A 161 7.11 5.47 3.44
C ILE A 161 6.73 6.92 3.65
N SER A 162 5.54 7.33 3.21
CA SER A 162 4.99 8.64 3.50
C SER A 162 4.13 8.61 4.76
N GLU A 163 4.09 9.72 5.49
CA GLU A 163 3.39 9.81 6.77
C GLU A 163 2.61 11.13 6.86
N GLU A 164 1.46 11.09 7.51
CA GLU A 164 0.69 12.27 7.89
C GLU A 164 0.41 12.26 9.39
N LYS A 165 0.40 13.46 10.01
CA LYS A 165 0.16 13.64 11.44
C LYS A 165 -1.33 13.69 11.74
#